data_d8ea3bb5ab6e1dc3a127342d3ef9d72e
#
_entry.id   d8ea3bb5ab6e1dc3a127342d3ef9d72e
#
_cell.length_a   1.000
_cell.length_b   1.000
_cell.length_c   1.000
_cell.angle_alpha   90.00
_cell.angle_beta   90.00
_cell.angle_gamma   90.00
#
_symmetry.space_group_name_H-M   'P 1'
#
loop_
_entity.id
_entity.type
_entity.pdbx_description
1 polymer ?
#
loop_
_entity_poly.entity_id
_entity_poly.type
_entity_poly.pdbx_seq_one_letter_code
_entity_poly.pdbx_strand_id
1 'polypeptide(L)'
;MIVVVPDINVLVSKLYADKAAKSSTISQKVVLHLVSGSINGDPVQIAMSFKMLDTYREVLLRKEYPAALVEEEISALVDMMKFGPAGFDPHIVLGGSPDPALKDLEDGGVLATAYAAHAGVLITDNLKDFAGQDAETYRTSRVQAPDGKTRELYCVIRARPDGRELVIVHPADFISWIDREFKISPEAIRQAFAAIPQP
;
A
#
# COMPACT_ATOMS: atom_id res chain seq x y z
N MET A 1 13.66 9.80 -2.69
CA MET A 1 12.35 9.87 -2.01
C MET A 1 11.38 8.91 -2.68
N ILE A 2 10.70 8.11 -1.90
CA ILE A 2 9.72 7.11 -2.36
C ILE A 2 8.32 7.60 -1.94
N VAL A 3 7.39 7.76 -2.89
CA VAL A 3 5.98 8.01 -2.58
C VAL A 3 5.26 6.67 -2.47
N VAL A 4 4.57 6.47 -1.35
CA VAL A 4 3.90 5.20 -1.01
C VAL A 4 2.41 5.44 -0.80
N VAL A 5 1.58 4.62 -1.41
CA VAL A 5 0.14 4.56 -1.13
C VAL A 5 -0.15 3.28 -0.34
N PRO A 6 -0.50 3.36 0.94
CA PRO A 6 -1.02 2.20 1.66
C PRO A 6 -2.50 2.01 1.35
N ASP A 7 -2.90 0.80 1.01
CA ASP A 7 -4.31 0.44 0.94
C ASP A 7 -4.94 0.53 2.34
N ILE A 8 -6.20 0.94 2.42
CA ILE A 8 -6.94 1.07 3.69
C ILE A 8 -7.00 -0.25 4.45
N ASN A 9 -7.01 -1.39 3.77
CA ASN A 9 -7.00 -2.71 4.40
C ASN A 9 -5.76 -2.93 5.29
N VAL A 10 -4.61 -2.40 4.90
CA VAL A 10 -3.38 -2.46 5.71
C VAL A 10 -3.53 -1.64 6.99
N LEU A 11 -4.13 -0.45 6.90
CA LEU A 11 -4.37 0.44 8.04
C LEU A 11 -5.42 -0.16 9.00
N VAL A 12 -6.51 -0.69 8.45
CA VAL A 12 -7.55 -1.40 9.23
C VAL A 12 -6.95 -2.60 9.96
N SER A 13 -6.10 -3.39 9.29
CA SER A 13 -5.44 -4.56 9.88
C SER A 13 -4.52 -4.18 11.03
N LYS A 14 -3.83 -3.03 10.95
CA LYS A 14 -3.03 -2.47 12.06
C LYS A 14 -3.91 -2.18 13.27
N LEU A 15 -5.02 -1.47 13.10
CA LEU A 15 -5.92 -1.15 14.21
C LEU A 15 -6.56 -2.40 14.84
N TYR A 16 -6.89 -3.41 14.05
CA TYR A 16 -7.34 -4.69 14.59
C TYR A 16 -6.28 -5.38 15.45
N ALA A 17 -5.03 -5.33 15.01
CA ALA A 17 -3.93 -5.89 15.78
C ALA A 17 -3.77 -5.15 17.11
N ASP A 18 -3.86 -3.82 17.10
CA ASP A 18 -3.77 -2.98 18.30
C ASP A 18 -4.93 -3.28 19.27
N LYS A 19 -6.17 -3.32 18.79
CA LYS A 19 -7.36 -3.67 19.59
C LYS A 19 -7.25 -5.07 20.20
N ALA A 20 -6.61 -6.01 19.51
CA ALA A 20 -6.37 -7.38 19.98
C ALA A 20 -5.10 -7.51 20.85
N ALA A 21 -4.46 -6.40 21.22
CA ALA A 21 -3.19 -6.35 21.96
C ALA A 21 -2.08 -7.22 21.32
N LYS A 22 -2.12 -7.39 20.00
CA LYS A 22 -1.04 -8.05 19.25
C LYS A 22 0.09 -7.05 18.99
N SER A 23 1.30 -7.55 19.04
CA SER A 23 2.50 -6.76 18.75
C SER A 23 3.24 -7.30 17.54
N SER A 24 3.96 -6.44 16.85
CA SER A 24 4.86 -6.80 15.75
C SER A 24 4.19 -7.54 14.58
N THR A 25 2.89 -7.30 14.35
CA THR A 25 2.23 -7.80 13.14
C THR A 25 2.78 -7.11 11.89
N ILE A 26 2.60 -7.74 10.73
CA ILE A 26 3.08 -7.18 9.44
C ILE A 26 2.49 -5.78 9.20
N SER A 27 1.18 -5.60 9.41
CA SER A 27 0.53 -4.30 9.23
C SER A 27 1.05 -3.22 10.20
N GLN A 28 1.31 -3.58 11.47
CA GLN A 28 1.94 -2.66 12.42
C GLN A 28 3.36 -2.27 11.99
N LYS A 29 4.16 -3.22 11.50
CA LYS A 29 5.51 -2.93 10.97
C LYS A 29 5.45 -2.03 9.75
N VAL A 30 4.54 -2.29 8.81
CA VAL A 30 4.34 -1.41 7.63
C VAL A 30 4.06 0.03 8.09
N VAL A 31 3.06 0.22 8.96
CA VAL A 31 2.71 1.57 9.43
C VAL A 31 3.88 2.21 10.19
N LEU A 32 4.63 1.45 10.99
CA LEU A 32 5.82 1.97 11.70
C LEU A 32 6.88 2.50 10.71
N HIS A 33 7.18 1.78 9.63
CA HIS A 33 8.11 2.25 8.59
C HIS A 33 7.58 3.49 7.86
N LEU A 34 6.28 3.56 7.59
CA LEU A 34 5.67 4.74 6.97
C LEU A 34 5.75 5.96 7.90
N VAL A 35 5.46 5.78 9.20
CA VAL A 35 5.56 6.84 10.21
C VAL A 35 7.00 7.30 10.43
N SER A 36 7.98 6.40 10.33
CA SER A 36 9.40 6.78 10.46
C SER A 36 9.89 7.72 9.35
N GLY A 37 9.13 7.83 8.25
CA GLY A 37 9.46 8.70 7.12
C GLY A 37 10.69 8.28 6.33
N SER A 38 11.23 7.07 6.56
CA SER A 38 12.41 6.56 5.85
C SER A 38 12.36 5.04 5.67
N ILE A 39 12.79 4.57 4.50
CA ILE A 39 13.00 3.15 4.17
C ILE A 39 14.38 2.99 3.56
N ASN A 40 15.26 2.21 4.22
CA ASN A 40 16.64 1.94 3.77
C ASN A 40 17.43 3.24 3.46
N GLY A 41 17.18 4.31 4.24
CA GLY A 41 17.81 5.60 4.04
C GLY A 41 17.12 6.51 3.00
N ASP A 42 16.17 6.01 2.24
CA ASP A 42 15.37 6.83 1.34
C ASP A 42 14.19 7.47 2.09
N PRO A 43 13.98 8.80 1.96
CA PRO A 43 12.80 9.46 2.51
C PRO A 43 11.51 8.89 1.93
N VAL A 44 10.50 8.69 2.78
CA VAL A 44 9.19 8.14 2.41
C VAL A 44 8.10 9.19 2.59
N GLN A 45 7.31 9.40 1.55
CA GLN A 45 6.11 10.22 1.57
C GLN A 45 4.88 9.35 1.40
N ILE A 46 3.94 9.43 2.33
CA ILE A 46 2.63 8.80 2.20
C ILE A 46 1.74 9.68 1.32
N ALA A 47 0.93 9.04 0.48
CA ALA A 47 -0.11 9.70 -0.28
C ALA A 47 -1.43 8.91 -0.19
N MET A 48 -2.52 9.61 0.05
CA MET A 48 -3.88 9.07 0.05
C MET A 48 -4.82 10.10 -0.60
N SER A 49 -5.97 9.67 -1.09
CA SER A 49 -7.03 10.57 -1.55
C SER A 49 -8.06 10.84 -0.45
N PHE A 50 -8.83 11.93 -0.59
CA PHE A 50 -9.97 12.19 0.28
C PHE A 50 -10.93 11.00 0.33
N LYS A 51 -11.19 10.40 -0.83
CA LYS A 51 -12.07 9.23 -0.91
C LYS A 51 -11.52 8.05 -0.10
N MET A 52 -10.21 7.80 -0.15
CA MET A 52 -9.60 6.75 0.68
C MET A 52 -9.74 7.05 2.17
N LEU A 53 -9.54 8.32 2.59
CA LEU A 53 -9.73 8.73 3.98
C LEU A 53 -11.19 8.60 4.42
N ASP A 54 -12.15 8.97 3.57
CA ASP A 54 -13.58 8.81 3.85
C ASP A 54 -13.98 7.34 3.93
N THR A 55 -13.54 6.50 2.99
CA THR A 55 -13.76 5.06 3.04
C THR A 55 -13.16 4.46 4.32
N TYR A 56 -11.95 4.86 4.70
CA TYR A 56 -11.30 4.41 5.94
C TYR A 56 -12.13 4.80 7.17
N ARG A 57 -12.59 6.06 7.25
CA ARG A 57 -13.49 6.56 8.31
C ARG A 57 -14.76 5.71 8.40
N GLU A 58 -15.43 5.48 7.27
CA GLU A 58 -16.68 4.69 7.22
C GLU A 58 -16.46 3.24 7.66
N VAL A 59 -15.36 2.62 7.22
CA VAL A 59 -15.00 1.25 7.63
C VAL A 59 -14.79 1.18 9.13
N LEU A 60 -14.07 2.12 9.74
CA LEU A 60 -13.82 2.13 11.18
C LEU A 60 -15.10 2.34 11.98
N LEU A 61 -15.95 3.30 11.57
CA LEU A 61 -17.24 3.54 12.24
C LEU A 61 -18.17 2.32 12.15
N ARG A 62 -18.26 1.67 10.98
CA ARG A 62 -19.03 0.43 10.80
C ARG A 62 -18.50 -0.71 11.67
N LYS A 63 -17.22 -0.70 12.03
CA LYS A 63 -16.58 -1.66 12.91
C LYS A 63 -16.59 -1.24 14.39
N GLU A 64 -17.46 -0.26 14.71
CA GLU A 64 -17.73 0.19 16.06
C GLU A 64 -16.48 0.74 16.80
N TYR A 65 -15.55 1.35 16.06
CA TYR A 65 -14.49 2.14 16.69
C TYR A 65 -15.09 3.46 17.21
N PRO A 66 -14.64 3.94 18.39
CA PRO A 66 -15.08 5.24 18.91
C PRO A 66 -14.80 6.37 17.91
N ALA A 67 -15.76 7.25 17.67
CA ALA A 67 -15.63 8.34 16.70
C ALA A 67 -14.41 9.24 16.98
N ALA A 68 -14.09 9.49 18.25
CA ALA A 68 -12.91 10.26 18.61
C ALA A 68 -11.61 9.60 18.15
N LEU A 69 -11.48 8.27 18.29
CA LEU A 69 -10.33 7.52 17.80
C LEU A 69 -10.26 7.55 16.27
N VAL A 70 -11.41 7.45 15.60
CA VAL A 70 -11.48 7.51 14.13
C VAL A 70 -10.95 8.85 13.61
N GLU A 71 -11.38 9.97 14.21
CA GLU A 71 -10.91 11.29 13.80
C GLU A 71 -9.43 11.51 14.16
N GLU A 72 -8.93 10.95 15.25
CA GLU A 72 -7.52 10.97 15.61
C GLU A 72 -6.66 10.22 14.56
N GLU A 73 -7.07 9.03 14.14
CA GLU A 73 -6.37 8.26 13.09
C GLU A 73 -6.37 8.99 11.74
N ILE A 74 -7.51 9.60 11.36
CA ILE A 74 -7.59 10.40 10.12
C ILE A 74 -6.67 11.62 10.21
N SER A 75 -6.69 12.34 11.33
CA SER A 75 -5.82 13.49 11.54
C SER A 75 -4.35 13.11 11.48
N ALA A 76 -3.97 11.99 12.10
CA ALA A 76 -2.59 11.49 12.06
C ALA A 76 -2.13 11.19 10.62
N LEU A 77 -2.99 10.54 9.79
CA LEU A 77 -2.67 10.28 8.39
C LEU A 77 -2.51 11.57 7.59
N VAL A 78 -3.38 12.55 7.81
CA VAL A 78 -3.30 13.88 7.18
C VAL A 78 -2.00 14.59 7.58
N ASP A 79 -1.63 14.55 8.86
CA ASP A 79 -0.39 15.16 9.35
C ASP A 79 0.85 14.47 8.77
N MET A 80 0.85 13.14 8.65
CA MET A 80 1.94 12.40 7.99
C MET A 80 2.10 12.79 6.52
N MET A 81 1.01 13.06 5.81
CA MET A 81 1.06 13.56 4.43
C MET A 81 1.56 15.00 4.38
N LYS A 82 1.06 15.86 5.25
CA LYS A 82 1.35 17.30 5.29
C LYS A 82 2.79 17.60 5.70
N PHE A 83 3.27 16.92 6.73
CA PHE A 83 4.59 17.16 7.33
C PHE A 83 5.64 16.12 6.92
N GLY A 84 5.33 15.31 5.92
CA GLY A 84 6.28 14.35 5.37
C GLY A 84 7.42 15.00 4.58
N PRO A 85 8.41 14.21 4.15
CA PRO A 85 9.63 14.70 3.51
C PRO A 85 9.42 15.56 2.26
N ALA A 86 8.29 15.40 1.58
CA ALA A 86 7.96 16.19 0.40
C ALA A 86 7.52 17.63 0.72
N GLY A 87 7.17 17.91 1.98
CA GLY A 87 6.74 19.24 2.43
C GLY A 87 5.48 19.75 1.72
N PHE A 88 4.67 18.86 1.15
CA PHE A 88 3.45 19.23 0.47
C PHE A 88 2.30 19.38 1.47
N ASP A 89 1.54 20.43 1.31
CA ASP A 89 0.22 20.57 1.87
C ASP A 89 -0.65 19.41 1.35
N PRO A 90 -1.44 18.75 2.20
CA PRO A 90 -1.63 17.32 2.19
C PRO A 90 -1.63 16.73 0.79
N HIS A 91 -0.84 15.70 0.54
CA HIS A 91 -0.88 14.92 -0.71
C HIS A 91 -2.26 14.24 -0.86
N ILE A 92 -3.28 15.05 -0.69
CA ILE A 92 -4.65 14.69 -0.97
C ILE A 92 -4.81 14.82 -2.47
N VAL A 93 -4.65 13.71 -3.09
CA VAL A 93 -4.94 13.61 -4.50
C VAL A 93 -6.46 13.66 -4.66
N LEU A 94 -6.92 14.68 -5.35
CA LEU A 94 -8.26 14.65 -5.93
C LEU A 94 -8.25 13.50 -6.93
N GLY A 95 -8.87 12.37 -6.57
CA GLY A 95 -8.74 11.10 -7.27
C GLY A 95 -8.87 11.21 -8.77
N GLY A 96 -7.99 10.50 -9.49
CA GLY A 96 -8.12 10.27 -10.92
C GLY A 96 -9.39 9.44 -11.23
N SER A 97 -9.80 9.41 -12.50
CA SER A 97 -10.85 8.48 -12.92
C SER A 97 -10.43 7.05 -12.60
N PRO A 98 -11.30 6.23 -11.99
CA PRO A 98 -11.00 4.83 -11.76
C PRO A 98 -10.60 4.15 -13.08
N ASP A 99 -9.60 3.29 -13.03
CA ASP A 99 -9.22 2.48 -14.18
C ASP A 99 -10.38 1.54 -14.53
N PRO A 100 -11.00 1.68 -15.73
CA PRO A 100 -12.14 0.85 -16.11
C PRO A 100 -11.77 -0.64 -16.29
N ALA A 101 -10.47 -0.96 -16.33
CA ALA A 101 -10.00 -2.34 -16.39
C ALA A 101 -10.10 -3.07 -15.04
N LEU A 102 -10.29 -2.35 -13.93
CA LEU A 102 -10.50 -2.95 -12.63
C LEU A 102 -11.98 -3.17 -12.36
N LYS A 103 -12.32 -4.39 -11.92
CA LYS A 103 -13.72 -4.79 -11.65
C LYS A 103 -14.29 -4.10 -10.40
N ASP A 104 -13.44 -3.78 -9.43
CA ASP A 104 -13.82 -3.09 -8.21
C ASP A 104 -13.50 -1.59 -8.33
N LEU A 105 -14.52 -0.77 -8.14
CA LEU A 105 -14.38 0.70 -8.19
C LEU A 105 -13.54 1.25 -7.05
N GLU A 106 -13.50 0.56 -5.90
CA GLU A 106 -12.70 0.95 -4.74
C GLU A 106 -11.20 0.74 -5.05
N ASP A 107 -10.84 -0.45 -5.56
CA ASP A 107 -9.48 -0.74 -6.02
C ASP A 107 -9.04 0.18 -7.15
N GLY A 108 -9.97 0.50 -8.08
CA GLY A 108 -9.75 1.51 -9.13
C GLY A 108 -9.43 2.89 -8.56
N GLY A 109 -10.08 3.27 -7.48
CA GLY A 109 -9.82 4.51 -6.75
C GLY A 109 -8.44 4.56 -6.08
N VAL A 110 -8.02 3.44 -5.48
CA VAL A 110 -6.68 3.29 -4.88
C VAL A 110 -5.58 3.40 -5.95
N LEU A 111 -5.75 2.69 -7.07
CA LEU A 111 -4.81 2.76 -8.19
C LEU A 111 -4.74 4.15 -8.81
N ALA A 112 -5.88 4.80 -9.03
CA ALA A 112 -5.95 6.17 -9.52
C ALA A 112 -5.24 7.15 -8.58
N THR A 113 -5.37 6.96 -7.27
CA THR A 113 -4.65 7.73 -6.25
C THR A 113 -3.14 7.54 -6.39
N ALA A 114 -2.67 6.28 -6.54
CA ALA A 114 -1.26 5.97 -6.70
C ALA A 114 -0.68 6.63 -7.97
N TYR A 115 -1.43 6.63 -9.07
CA TYR A 115 -1.00 7.28 -10.32
C TYR A 115 -0.93 8.80 -10.17
N ALA A 116 -1.96 9.42 -9.62
CA ALA A 116 -2.02 10.86 -9.45
C ALA A 116 -0.98 11.38 -8.45
N ALA A 117 -0.66 10.60 -7.40
CA ALA A 117 0.41 10.91 -6.45
C ALA A 117 1.81 10.64 -7.00
N HIS A 118 1.94 10.14 -8.22
CA HIS A 118 3.21 9.65 -8.77
C HIS A 118 3.90 8.62 -7.85
N ALA A 119 3.12 7.76 -7.20
CA ALA A 119 3.63 6.77 -6.27
C ALA A 119 4.57 5.78 -6.96
N GLY A 120 5.65 5.43 -6.29
CA GLY A 120 6.52 4.33 -6.68
C GLY A 120 6.06 2.98 -6.13
N VAL A 121 5.31 2.99 -5.02
CA VAL A 121 4.88 1.78 -4.33
C VAL A 121 3.42 1.90 -3.88
N LEU A 122 2.63 0.86 -4.12
CA LEU A 122 1.32 0.63 -3.53
C LEU A 122 1.39 -0.64 -2.67
N ILE A 123 0.97 -0.56 -1.41
CA ILE A 123 0.99 -1.69 -0.48
C ILE A 123 -0.45 -2.16 -0.27
N THR A 124 -0.75 -3.41 -0.64
CA THR A 124 -2.10 -4.00 -0.50
C THR A 124 -2.05 -5.50 -0.25
N ASP A 125 -3.01 -6.01 0.52
CA ASP A 125 -3.25 -7.45 0.68
C ASP A 125 -3.96 -8.07 -0.53
N ASN A 126 -4.60 -7.24 -1.36
CA ASN A 126 -5.49 -7.65 -2.44
C ASN A 126 -4.83 -7.58 -3.82
N LEU A 127 -3.65 -8.18 -3.97
CA LEU A 127 -2.86 -8.12 -5.21
C LEU A 127 -3.59 -8.61 -6.45
N LYS A 128 -4.51 -9.59 -6.30
CA LYS A 128 -5.21 -10.23 -7.44
C LYS A 128 -6.03 -9.23 -8.26
N ASP A 129 -6.58 -8.21 -7.61
CA ASP A 129 -7.44 -7.23 -8.26
C ASP A 129 -6.62 -6.20 -9.06
N PHE A 130 -5.30 -6.13 -8.81
CA PHE A 130 -4.35 -5.30 -9.55
C PHE A 130 -3.57 -6.05 -10.64
N ALA A 131 -3.66 -7.39 -10.69
CA ALA A 131 -3.00 -8.24 -11.68
C ALA A 131 -3.86 -8.35 -12.96
N GLY A 132 -3.99 -7.26 -13.72
CA GLY A 132 -4.71 -7.23 -14.99
C GLY A 132 -3.81 -7.55 -16.20
N GLN A 133 -4.40 -7.53 -17.42
CA GLN A 133 -3.69 -7.86 -18.67
C GLN A 133 -2.46 -6.97 -18.95
N ASP A 134 -2.47 -5.73 -18.44
CA ASP A 134 -1.39 -4.75 -18.64
C ASP A 134 -0.39 -4.71 -17.46
N ALA A 135 -0.33 -5.78 -16.68
CA ALA A 135 0.52 -5.86 -15.50
C ALA A 135 1.51 -7.01 -15.61
N GLU A 136 2.75 -6.77 -15.23
CA GLU A 136 3.73 -7.84 -15.03
C GLU A 136 3.61 -8.39 -13.62
N THR A 137 3.65 -9.71 -13.45
CA THR A 137 3.60 -10.36 -12.14
C THR A 137 4.85 -11.18 -11.89
N TYR A 138 5.38 -11.08 -10.66
CA TYR A 138 6.61 -11.74 -10.25
C TYR A 138 6.39 -12.51 -8.96
N ARG A 139 6.79 -13.80 -8.95
CA ARG A 139 6.73 -14.63 -7.74
C ARG A 139 7.80 -14.16 -6.76
N THR A 140 7.41 -13.79 -5.56
CA THR A 140 8.30 -13.16 -4.57
C THR A 140 8.65 -14.08 -3.42
N SER A 141 7.65 -14.58 -2.69
CA SER A 141 7.90 -15.39 -1.50
C SER A 141 6.78 -16.40 -1.23
N ARG A 142 6.92 -17.14 -0.13
CA ARG A 142 5.88 -18.04 0.38
C ARG A 142 5.62 -17.71 1.84
N VAL A 143 4.37 -17.59 2.22
CA VAL A 143 3.95 -17.36 3.60
C VAL A 143 3.05 -18.48 4.09
N GLN A 144 3.13 -18.79 5.36
CA GLN A 144 2.14 -19.64 6.01
C GLN A 144 0.93 -18.79 6.40
N ALA A 145 -0.24 -19.15 5.88
CA ALA A 145 -1.48 -18.53 6.27
C ALA A 145 -1.96 -19.06 7.64
N PRO A 146 -2.87 -18.34 8.34
CA PRO A 146 -3.41 -18.76 9.62
C PRO A 146 -4.10 -20.14 9.60
N ASP A 147 -4.57 -20.58 8.43
CA ASP A 147 -5.16 -21.89 8.19
C ASP A 147 -4.11 -23.03 8.01
N GLY A 148 -2.82 -22.71 8.21
CA GLY A 148 -1.71 -23.64 8.07
C GLY A 148 -1.29 -23.93 6.61
N LYS A 149 -1.96 -23.35 5.62
CA LYS A 149 -1.61 -23.53 4.22
C LYS A 149 -0.48 -22.58 3.81
N THR A 150 0.41 -23.07 2.98
CA THR A 150 1.42 -22.23 2.34
C THR A 150 0.78 -21.50 1.16
N ARG A 151 0.90 -20.18 1.14
CA ARG A 151 0.47 -19.33 0.02
C ARG A 151 1.68 -18.75 -0.67
N GLU A 152 1.70 -18.79 -1.99
CA GLU A 152 2.69 -18.06 -2.77
C GLU A 152 2.28 -16.59 -2.83
N LEU A 153 3.24 -15.72 -2.56
CA LEU A 153 3.09 -14.28 -2.78
C LEU A 153 3.72 -13.90 -4.12
N TYR A 154 3.20 -12.82 -4.65
CA TYR A 154 3.72 -12.19 -5.85
C TYR A 154 3.64 -10.67 -5.70
N CYS A 155 4.38 -9.96 -6.51
CA CYS A 155 4.19 -8.52 -6.71
C CYS A 155 3.74 -8.25 -8.14
N VAL A 156 3.21 -7.07 -8.33
CA VAL A 156 2.69 -6.60 -9.61
C VAL A 156 3.44 -5.33 -10.00
N ILE A 157 3.87 -5.24 -11.25
CA ILE A 157 4.41 -4.01 -11.83
C ILE A 157 3.42 -3.53 -12.88
N ARG A 158 2.98 -2.29 -12.76
CA ARG A 158 2.07 -1.65 -13.74
C ARG A 158 2.70 -0.39 -14.31
N ALA A 159 2.56 -0.23 -15.62
CA ALA A 159 2.85 1.04 -16.27
C ALA A 159 1.86 2.11 -15.81
N ARG A 160 2.35 3.31 -15.57
CA ARG A 160 1.53 4.48 -15.28
C ARG A 160 1.32 5.32 -16.54
N PRO A 161 0.28 6.17 -16.59
CA PRO A 161 0.03 7.03 -17.74
C PRO A 161 1.17 8.01 -18.07
N ASP A 162 2.04 8.32 -17.09
CA ASP A 162 3.22 9.19 -17.25
C ASP A 162 4.46 8.45 -17.77
N GLY A 163 4.33 7.18 -18.15
CA GLY A 163 5.41 6.35 -18.67
C GLY A 163 6.34 5.76 -17.58
N ARG A 164 6.11 6.07 -16.31
CA ARG A 164 6.80 5.44 -15.19
C ARG A 164 6.09 4.15 -14.79
N GLU A 165 6.61 3.47 -13.78
CA GLU A 165 6.06 2.21 -13.30
C GLU A 165 5.72 2.30 -11.81
N LEU A 166 4.72 1.53 -11.41
CA LEU A 166 4.25 1.37 -10.04
C LEU A 166 4.49 -0.07 -9.61
N VAL A 167 5.14 -0.25 -8.47
CA VAL A 167 5.27 -1.54 -7.80
C VAL A 167 4.10 -1.71 -6.84
N ILE A 168 3.33 -2.79 -7.00
CA ILE A 168 2.24 -3.16 -6.10
C ILE A 168 2.66 -4.40 -5.34
N VAL A 169 2.72 -4.32 -4.02
CA VAL A 169 3.39 -5.31 -3.19
C VAL A 169 2.54 -5.70 -1.98
N HIS A 170 2.60 -7.00 -1.63
CA HIS A 170 1.99 -7.50 -0.40
C HIS A 170 2.76 -6.98 0.84
N PRO A 171 2.06 -6.62 1.94
CA PRO A 171 2.70 -6.11 3.16
C PRO A 171 3.85 -6.99 3.70
N ALA A 172 3.72 -8.32 3.61
CA ALA A 172 4.75 -9.23 4.07
C ALA A 172 6.03 -9.16 3.22
N ASP A 173 5.90 -9.06 1.90
CA ASP A 173 7.05 -8.88 1.01
C ASP A 173 7.69 -7.50 1.21
N PHE A 174 6.87 -6.45 1.36
CA PHE A 174 7.36 -5.11 1.64
C PHE A 174 8.26 -5.08 2.88
N ILE A 175 7.83 -5.67 4.01
CA ILE A 175 8.64 -5.75 5.22
C ILE A 175 9.88 -6.63 5.00
N SER A 176 9.72 -7.80 4.36
CA SER A 176 10.85 -8.69 4.08
C SER A 176 11.92 -8.01 3.19
N TRP A 177 11.52 -7.15 2.27
CA TRP A 177 12.45 -6.39 1.42
C TRP A 177 13.17 -5.30 2.20
N ILE A 178 12.48 -4.60 3.10
CA ILE A 178 13.12 -3.61 3.99
C ILE A 178 14.13 -4.31 4.90
N ASP A 179 13.76 -5.41 5.54
CA ASP A 179 14.64 -6.17 6.45
C ASP A 179 15.91 -6.70 5.76
N ARG A 180 15.88 -6.86 4.42
CA ARG A 180 17.01 -7.31 3.59
C ARG A 180 17.70 -6.17 2.84
N GLU A 181 17.34 -4.93 3.10
CA GLU A 181 17.84 -3.75 2.38
C GLU A 181 17.64 -3.85 0.85
N PHE A 182 16.60 -4.61 0.42
CA PHE A 182 16.29 -4.77 -0.99
C PHE A 182 15.71 -3.47 -1.56
N LYS A 183 16.26 -3.00 -2.67
CA LYS A 183 15.77 -1.81 -3.35
C LYS A 183 14.42 -2.09 -4.02
N ILE A 184 13.37 -1.39 -3.58
CA ILE A 184 12.02 -1.56 -4.13
C ILE A 184 11.93 -0.74 -5.44
N SER A 185 12.29 -1.38 -6.55
CA SER A 185 12.15 -0.79 -7.89
C SER A 185 11.78 -1.86 -8.92
N PRO A 186 11.10 -1.48 -10.02
CA PRO A 186 10.76 -2.41 -11.10
C PRO A 186 11.97 -3.20 -11.62
N GLU A 187 13.09 -2.51 -11.83
CA GLU A 187 14.31 -3.13 -12.35
C GLU A 187 14.89 -4.18 -11.39
N ALA A 188 14.95 -3.86 -10.10
CA ALA A 188 15.46 -4.78 -9.09
C ALA A 188 14.56 -6.01 -8.96
N ILE A 189 13.23 -5.83 -9.07
CA ILE A 189 12.26 -6.91 -9.04
C ILE A 189 12.44 -7.84 -10.24
N ARG A 190 12.54 -7.29 -11.47
CA ARG A 190 12.78 -8.06 -12.68
C ARG A 190 14.07 -8.87 -12.65
N GLN A 191 15.08 -8.36 -11.96
CA GLN A 191 16.37 -9.05 -11.81
C GLN A 191 16.33 -10.14 -10.73
N ALA A 192 15.58 -9.91 -9.66
CA ALA A 192 15.60 -10.80 -8.48
C ALA A 192 14.56 -11.92 -8.54
N PHE A 193 13.46 -11.75 -9.27
CA PHE A 193 12.31 -12.64 -9.19
C PHE A 193 11.88 -13.20 -10.55
N ALA A 194 11.32 -14.42 -10.53
CA ALA A 194 10.80 -15.06 -11.72
C ALA A 194 9.44 -14.49 -12.13
N ALA A 195 9.31 -14.11 -13.38
CA ALA A 195 8.03 -13.69 -13.95
C ALA A 195 7.01 -14.84 -13.92
N ILE A 196 5.76 -14.52 -13.63
CA ILE A 196 4.63 -15.44 -13.75
C ILE A 196 4.02 -15.22 -15.14
N PRO A 197 3.99 -16.24 -16.02
CA PRO A 197 3.32 -16.09 -17.30
C PRO A 197 1.86 -15.68 -17.09
N GLN A 198 1.41 -14.73 -17.86
CA GLN A 198 -0.02 -14.38 -17.89
C GLN A 198 -0.79 -15.48 -18.63
N PRO A 199 -2.00 -15.82 -18.16
CA PRO A 199 -2.85 -16.81 -18.83
C PRO A 199 -3.34 -16.36 -20.21
#